data_7b561ccd59c0a428709a6e14d16d6fe6
#
_entry.id   7b561ccd59c0a428709a6e14d16d6fe6
#
_cell.length_a   1.000
_cell.length_b   1.000
_cell.length_c   1.000
_cell.angle_alpha   90.00
_cell.angle_beta   90.00
_cell.angle_gamma   90.00
#
_symmetry.space_group_name_H-M   'P 1'
#
loop_
_entity.id
_entity.type
_entity.pdbx_description
1 polymer ?
#
loop_
_entity_poly.entity_id
_entity_poly.type
_entity_poly.pdbx_seq_one_letter_code
_entity_poly.pdbx_strand_id
1 'polypeptide(L)'
;KSFSIPISFIVPNEVDFNYVIYLKLKIYDYDQLINTEYISINVNPNYKTMSGNNISVTFNSIGNLAYNDYPSNNQGDGFNYKNSLDLLYEGSLLVARSEKRISNVARGANQHLKDKSFETFERFDIKNPGDLAAFEGFSSFKDKKTKEDAGVDVIQKVYQFNDEGRKDFIILSYDIINSSESNTDSIYVGLFFDWDIGPSGLYNFVNFDMT
;
A
#
# COMPACT_ATOMS: atom_id res chain seq x y z
N LYS A 1 37.91 -5.12 -6.84
CA LYS A 1 37.32 -5.35 -8.18
C LYS A 1 35.88 -5.80 -7.95
N SER A 2 34.92 -5.14 -8.59
CA SER A 2 33.52 -5.57 -8.63
C SER A 2 33.30 -6.44 -9.86
N PHE A 3 32.44 -7.44 -9.77
CA PHE A 3 31.95 -8.23 -10.89
C PHE A 3 30.44 -8.37 -10.78
N SER A 4 29.78 -8.61 -11.90
CA SER A 4 28.34 -8.80 -11.96
C SER A 4 28.03 -10.18 -12.54
N ILE A 5 27.15 -10.93 -11.86
CA ILE A 5 26.66 -12.21 -12.33
C ILE A 5 25.17 -12.05 -12.63
N PRO A 6 24.74 -12.07 -13.90
CA PRO A 6 23.32 -12.03 -14.23
C PRO A 6 22.66 -13.36 -13.84
N ILE A 7 21.53 -13.29 -13.16
CA ILE A 7 20.67 -14.43 -12.85
C ILE A 7 19.33 -14.20 -13.54
N SER A 8 18.88 -15.17 -14.32
CA SER A 8 17.58 -15.12 -14.99
C SER A 8 16.68 -16.24 -14.48
N PHE A 9 15.43 -15.93 -14.24
CA PHE A 9 14.42 -16.92 -13.89
C PHE A 9 13.08 -16.56 -14.56
N ILE A 10 12.25 -17.55 -14.78
CA ILE A 10 10.92 -17.38 -15.34
C ILE A 10 9.92 -17.46 -14.20
N VAL A 11 9.08 -16.42 -14.09
CA VAL A 11 7.97 -16.41 -13.15
C VAL A 11 6.74 -16.98 -13.86
N PRO A 12 6.08 -18.02 -13.32
CA PRO A 12 4.81 -18.52 -13.86
C PRO A 12 3.73 -17.43 -13.85
N ASN A 13 2.78 -17.50 -14.76
CA ASN A 13 1.71 -16.50 -14.87
C ASN A 13 0.72 -16.55 -13.67
N GLU A 14 0.65 -17.64 -12.94
CA GLU A 14 -0.29 -17.89 -11.84
C GLU A 14 0.42 -17.88 -10.47
N VAL A 15 1.27 -16.88 -10.24
CA VAL A 15 1.92 -16.71 -8.94
C VAL A 15 1.05 -15.81 -8.06
N ASP A 16 0.85 -16.20 -6.81
CA ASP A 16 0.14 -15.40 -5.81
C ASP A 16 0.75 -14.00 -5.65
N PHE A 17 -0.06 -13.03 -5.22
CA PHE A 17 0.46 -11.71 -4.91
C PHE A 17 1.50 -11.77 -3.79
N ASN A 18 2.56 -10.99 -3.95
CA ASN A 18 3.64 -10.83 -2.97
C ASN A 18 4.38 -12.14 -2.64
N TYR A 19 4.43 -13.06 -3.59
CA TYR A 19 5.20 -14.29 -3.42
C TYR A 19 6.69 -13.99 -3.32
N VAL A 20 7.35 -14.53 -2.29
CA VAL A 20 8.77 -14.27 -2.03
C VAL A 20 9.60 -15.47 -2.44
N ILE A 21 10.54 -15.25 -3.36
CA ILE A 21 11.57 -16.22 -3.73
C ILE A 21 12.80 -15.93 -2.89
N TYR A 22 13.32 -16.95 -2.21
CA TYR A 22 14.56 -16.88 -1.46
C TYR A 22 15.68 -17.55 -2.23
N LEU A 23 16.69 -16.77 -2.61
CA LEU A 23 17.91 -17.26 -3.23
C LEU A 23 18.99 -17.37 -2.16
N LYS A 24 19.72 -18.50 -2.16
CA LYS A 24 20.88 -18.72 -1.32
C LYS A 24 22.14 -18.67 -2.16
N LEU A 25 22.92 -17.61 -2.02
CA LEU A 25 24.23 -17.48 -2.67
C LEU A 25 25.32 -18.01 -1.74
N LYS A 26 26.06 -19.00 -2.20
CA LYS A 26 27.24 -19.49 -1.52
C LYS A 26 28.49 -19.04 -2.25
N ILE A 27 29.40 -18.45 -1.53
CA ILE A 27 30.67 -17.93 -2.05
C ILE A 27 31.78 -18.83 -1.56
N TYR A 28 32.56 -19.35 -2.50
CA TYR A 28 33.68 -20.24 -2.22
C TYR A 28 35.01 -19.63 -2.68
N ASP A 29 36.08 -19.87 -1.93
CA ASP A 29 37.45 -19.73 -2.38
C ASP A 29 38.03 -21.15 -2.53
N TYR A 30 38.29 -21.54 -3.78
CA TYR A 30 38.46 -22.94 -4.13
C TYR A 30 37.29 -23.78 -3.59
N ASP A 31 37.54 -24.75 -2.73
CA ASP A 31 36.55 -25.63 -2.12
C ASP A 31 36.09 -25.16 -0.71
N GLN A 32 36.63 -24.05 -0.21
CA GLN A 32 36.29 -23.55 1.11
C GLN A 32 35.14 -22.53 1.02
N LEU A 33 34.06 -22.83 1.71
CA LEU A 33 32.94 -21.89 1.83
C LEU A 33 33.39 -20.67 2.67
N ILE A 34 33.39 -19.47 2.03
CA ILE A 34 33.76 -18.22 2.69
C ILE A 34 32.53 -17.51 3.24
N ASN A 35 31.46 -17.45 2.46
CA ASN A 35 30.27 -16.71 2.84
C ASN A 35 29.01 -17.36 2.30
N THR A 36 27.88 -17.05 2.94
CA THR A 36 26.53 -17.38 2.48
C THR A 36 25.66 -16.16 2.61
N GLU A 37 25.10 -15.70 1.50
CA GLU A 37 24.16 -14.59 1.43
C GLU A 37 22.77 -15.10 1.07
N TYR A 38 21.76 -14.44 1.59
CA TYR A 38 20.36 -14.72 1.27
C TYR A 38 19.76 -13.49 0.60
N ILE A 39 19.16 -13.67 -0.58
CA ILE A 39 18.54 -12.62 -1.36
C ILE A 39 17.06 -12.97 -1.45
N SER A 40 16.19 -12.07 -1.00
CA SER A 40 14.75 -12.20 -1.20
C SER A 40 14.31 -11.38 -2.41
N ILE A 41 13.49 -11.98 -3.25
CA ILE A 41 12.89 -11.34 -4.41
C ILE A 41 11.38 -11.43 -4.28
N ASN A 42 10.71 -10.28 -4.16
CA ASN A 42 9.26 -10.23 -4.15
C ASN A 42 8.75 -10.31 -5.60
N VAL A 43 7.95 -11.32 -5.86
CA VAL A 43 7.38 -11.60 -7.18
C VAL A 43 5.90 -11.26 -7.16
N ASN A 44 5.41 -10.68 -8.23
CA ASN A 44 4.01 -10.33 -8.39
C ASN A 44 3.50 -9.36 -7.29
N PRO A 45 4.20 -8.23 -7.00
CA PRO A 45 3.77 -7.32 -5.95
C PRO A 45 2.43 -6.68 -6.29
N ASN A 46 1.54 -6.60 -5.31
CA ASN A 46 0.28 -5.86 -5.42
C ASN A 46 0.38 -4.44 -4.86
N TYR A 47 1.56 -3.91 -4.74
CA TYR A 47 1.85 -2.57 -4.23
C TYR A 47 2.97 -1.90 -5.05
N LYS A 48 2.98 -0.58 -5.02
CA LYS A 48 4.09 0.25 -5.52
C LYS A 48 4.28 1.48 -4.65
N THR A 49 5.50 1.96 -4.57
CA THR A 49 5.84 3.21 -3.89
C THR A 49 5.88 4.37 -4.87
N MET A 50 5.17 5.44 -4.55
CA MET A 50 5.27 6.74 -5.21
C MET A 50 6.22 7.63 -4.43
N SER A 51 7.27 8.13 -5.10
CA SER A 51 8.31 8.99 -4.51
C SER A 51 8.67 10.16 -5.44
N GLY A 52 7.64 10.73 -6.06
CA GLY A 52 7.80 11.78 -7.07
C GLY A 52 8.01 13.19 -6.52
N ASN A 53 7.88 13.39 -5.20
CA ASN A 53 8.08 14.67 -4.52
C ASN A 53 8.75 14.44 -3.14
N ASN A 54 8.55 15.36 -2.19
CA ASN A 54 9.11 15.22 -0.84
C ASN A 54 8.46 14.11 0.00
N ILE A 55 7.39 13.49 -0.50
CA ILE A 55 6.69 12.38 0.14
C ILE A 55 6.97 11.10 -0.65
N SER A 56 7.44 10.07 0.05
CA SER A 56 7.47 8.70 -0.45
C SER A 56 6.40 7.89 0.28
N VAL A 57 5.50 7.28 -0.47
CA VAL A 57 4.39 6.52 0.11
C VAL A 57 4.06 5.29 -0.72
N THR A 58 3.88 4.17 -0.04
CA THR A 58 3.47 2.91 -0.66
C THR A 58 1.96 2.79 -0.68
N PHE A 59 1.42 2.46 -1.84
CA PHE A 59 0.02 2.12 -2.05
C PHE A 59 -0.10 0.68 -2.46
N ASN A 60 -1.06 -0.02 -1.92
CA ASN A 60 -1.40 -1.32 -2.45
C ASN A 60 -2.72 -1.30 -3.25
N SER A 61 -2.99 -2.42 -3.91
CA SER A 61 -4.09 -2.56 -4.87
C SER A 61 -5.44 -2.86 -4.23
N ILE A 62 -5.56 -2.74 -2.91
CA ILE A 62 -6.80 -2.97 -2.14
C ILE A 62 -7.13 -1.83 -1.19
N GLY A 63 -6.52 -0.65 -1.36
CA GLY A 63 -6.85 0.56 -0.62
C GLY A 63 -6.07 0.80 0.67
N ASN A 64 -4.98 0.05 0.94
CA ASN A 64 -4.05 0.39 2.01
C ASN A 64 -2.99 1.38 1.54
N LEU A 65 -2.55 2.19 2.50
CA LEU A 65 -1.38 3.06 2.42
C LEU A 65 -0.35 2.58 3.45
N ALA A 66 0.91 2.89 3.21
CA ALA A 66 2.06 2.48 4.00
C ALA A 66 2.26 0.95 4.00
N TYR A 67 2.61 0.35 5.12
CA TYR A 67 2.87 -1.08 5.17
C TYR A 67 1.60 -1.92 5.24
N ASN A 68 1.63 -3.08 4.59
CA ASN A 68 0.51 -4.03 4.58
C ASN A 68 0.86 -5.40 5.19
N ASP A 69 2.12 -5.65 5.49
CA ASP A 69 2.67 -6.95 5.90
C ASP A 69 3.24 -6.97 7.31
N TYR A 70 2.64 -6.22 8.24
CA TYR A 70 3.03 -6.28 9.64
C TYR A 70 3.05 -7.75 10.16
N PRO A 71 4.07 -8.16 10.94
CA PRO A 71 5.12 -7.32 11.51
C PRO A 71 6.38 -7.19 10.64
N SER A 72 6.38 -7.72 9.42
CA SER A 72 7.59 -7.79 8.59
C SER A 72 7.97 -6.45 7.99
N ASN A 73 6.98 -5.59 7.65
CA ASN A 73 7.14 -4.26 7.06
C ASN A 73 8.11 -4.22 5.86
N ASN A 74 7.98 -5.22 4.97
CA ASN A 74 8.83 -5.39 3.78
C ASN A 74 8.12 -5.01 2.47
N GLN A 75 6.83 -4.70 2.54
CA GLN A 75 6.05 -4.33 1.36
C GLN A 75 6.14 -2.82 1.12
N GLY A 76 7.17 -2.39 0.41
CA GLY A 76 7.43 -1.00 0.06
C GLY A 76 8.18 -0.21 1.13
N ASP A 77 8.04 1.11 1.10
CA ASP A 77 8.83 2.05 1.92
C ASP A 77 8.03 2.71 3.05
N GLY A 78 6.78 2.27 3.29
CA GLY A 78 5.92 2.93 4.29
C GLY A 78 5.43 4.29 3.81
N PHE A 79 5.46 5.29 4.68
CA PHE A 79 5.20 6.70 4.41
C PHE A 79 6.33 7.56 4.98
N ASN A 80 7.06 8.24 4.11
CA ASN A 80 8.22 9.05 4.50
C ASN A 80 8.08 10.48 4.00
N TYR A 81 8.58 11.44 4.75
CA TYR A 81 8.66 12.84 4.35
C TYR A 81 10.12 13.29 4.38
N LYS A 82 10.64 13.78 3.24
CA LYS A 82 12.03 14.25 3.09
C LYS A 82 13.06 13.24 3.62
N ASN A 83 12.91 11.98 3.26
CA ASN A 83 13.75 10.86 3.71
C ASN A 83 13.75 10.66 5.25
N SER A 84 12.68 11.00 5.91
CA SER A 84 12.48 10.63 7.32
C SER A 84 12.39 9.11 7.51
N LEU A 85 12.36 8.67 8.74
CA LEU A 85 11.84 7.34 9.06
C LEU A 85 10.37 7.25 8.65
N ASP A 86 9.83 6.03 8.60
CA ASP A 86 8.41 5.80 8.38
C ASP A 86 7.56 6.55 9.42
N LEU A 87 6.54 7.26 8.96
CA LEU A 87 5.68 8.12 9.78
C LEU A 87 4.25 7.58 9.90
N LEU A 88 3.92 6.53 9.15
CA LEU A 88 2.56 5.99 9.11
C LEU A 88 2.57 4.48 9.23
N TYR A 89 2.13 3.97 10.36
CA TYR A 89 2.02 2.54 10.61
C TYR A 89 1.04 1.86 9.63
N GLU A 90 -0.14 2.45 9.44
CA GLU A 90 -1.06 2.06 8.39
C GLU A 90 -2.06 3.16 8.02
N GLY A 91 -2.55 3.12 6.79
CA GLY A 91 -3.68 3.89 6.32
C GLY A 91 -4.64 3.02 5.52
N SER A 92 -5.93 3.33 5.58
CA SER A 92 -6.96 2.56 4.87
C SER A 92 -8.17 3.40 4.51
N LEU A 93 -8.74 3.13 3.34
CA LEU A 93 -10.08 3.58 2.99
C LEU A 93 -11.11 2.72 3.74
N LEU A 94 -12.14 3.39 4.32
CA LEU A 94 -13.30 2.75 4.89
C LEU A 94 -14.55 3.23 4.15
N VAL A 95 -15.41 2.29 3.79
CA VAL A 95 -16.71 2.58 3.16
C VAL A 95 -17.78 1.82 3.93
N ALA A 96 -18.81 2.53 4.40
CA ALA A 96 -19.88 1.92 5.18
C ALA A 96 -21.26 2.33 4.66
N ARG A 97 -22.22 1.44 4.75
CA ARG A 97 -23.67 1.70 4.53
C ARG A 97 -24.45 1.67 5.84
N SER A 98 -23.91 1.03 6.86
CA SER A 98 -24.45 0.97 8.21
C SER A 98 -23.38 0.48 9.17
N GLU A 99 -23.67 0.49 10.46
CA GLU A 99 -22.79 -0.07 11.52
C GLU A 99 -22.42 -1.55 11.33
N LYS A 100 -23.17 -2.29 10.50
CA LYS A 100 -22.97 -3.73 10.24
C LYS A 100 -22.50 -4.04 8.82
N ARG A 101 -22.36 -3.03 7.99
CA ARG A 101 -21.97 -3.20 6.59
C ARG A 101 -20.84 -2.23 6.27
N ILE A 102 -19.62 -2.68 6.48
CA ILE A 102 -18.40 -1.89 6.37
C ILE A 102 -17.39 -2.66 5.53
N SER A 103 -16.89 -2.03 4.49
CA SER A 103 -15.79 -2.53 3.66
C SER A 103 -14.54 -1.74 3.96
N ASN A 104 -13.48 -2.42 4.38
CA ASN A 104 -12.18 -1.84 4.67
C ASN A 104 -11.07 -2.90 4.64
N VAL A 105 -9.83 -2.44 4.78
CA VAL A 105 -8.63 -3.29 4.93
C VAL A 105 -7.74 -2.82 6.08
N ALA A 106 -8.30 -2.02 6.99
CA ALA A 106 -7.64 -1.63 8.25
C ALA A 106 -7.55 -2.81 9.22
N ARG A 107 -6.80 -2.64 10.30
CA ARG A 107 -6.76 -3.63 11.38
C ARG A 107 -8.06 -3.62 12.16
N GLY A 108 -8.65 -4.79 12.30
CA GLY A 108 -9.84 -4.97 13.11
C GLY A 108 -9.52 -5.14 14.60
N ALA A 109 -10.52 -5.61 15.36
CA ALA A 109 -10.45 -5.80 16.81
C ALA A 109 -9.30 -6.72 17.28
N ASN A 110 -8.81 -7.59 16.44
CA ASN A 110 -7.65 -8.45 16.71
C ASN A 110 -6.35 -7.83 16.22
N GLN A 111 -6.00 -6.69 16.63
CA GLN A 111 -4.79 -5.85 16.42
C GLN A 111 -3.75 -6.29 15.36
N HIS A 112 -3.65 -7.58 15.03
CA HIS A 112 -2.69 -8.17 14.09
C HIS A 112 -3.31 -8.65 12.78
N LEU A 113 -4.64 -8.69 12.69
CA LEU A 113 -5.36 -9.12 11.50
C LEU A 113 -6.05 -7.93 10.87
N LYS A 114 -5.70 -7.66 9.62
CA LYS A 114 -6.43 -6.68 8.80
C LYS A 114 -7.73 -7.27 8.32
N ASP A 115 -8.76 -6.45 8.27
CA ASP A 115 -9.97 -6.78 7.54
C ASP A 115 -9.63 -6.99 6.06
N LYS A 116 -10.35 -7.87 5.41
CA LYS A 116 -10.08 -8.29 4.03
C LYS A 116 -11.31 -8.12 3.15
N SER A 117 -11.98 -6.99 3.30
CA SER A 117 -13.20 -6.73 2.52
C SER A 117 -12.91 -6.54 1.04
N PHE A 118 -11.78 -5.95 0.68
CA PHE A 118 -11.46 -5.64 -0.71
C PHE A 118 -10.59 -6.69 -1.39
N GLU A 119 -10.83 -6.86 -2.68
CA GLU A 119 -10.04 -7.65 -3.63
C GLU A 119 -9.57 -6.78 -4.79
N THR A 120 -8.34 -7.00 -5.24
CA THR A 120 -7.77 -6.29 -6.38
C THR A 120 -8.56 -6.59 -7.65
N PHE A 121 -9.00 -5.55 -8.36
CA PHE A 121 -9.51 -5.66 -9.72
C PHE A 121 -8.43 -5.22 -10.72
N GLU A 122 -7.83 -4.04 -10.52
CA GLU A 122 -6.65 -3.59 -11.25
C GLU A 122 -5.55 -3.21 -10.26
N ARG A 123 -4.33 -3.66 -10.55
CA ARG A 123 -3.19 -3.40 -9.67
C ARG A 123 -2.85 -1.94 -9.61
N PHE A 124 -2.30 -1.51 -8.49
CA PHE A 124 -1.73 -0.18 -8.38
C PHE A 124 -0.57 -0.03 -9.36
N ASP A 125 -0.71 0.91 -10.25
CA ASP A 125 0.29 1.27 -11.24
C ASP A 125 0.58 2.77 -11.23
N ILE A 126 1.77 3.16 -11.72
CA ILE A 126 2.26 4.53 -11.69
C ILE A 126 2.58 4.96 -13.10
N LYS A 127 1.95 6.06 -13.54
CA LYS A 127 2.26 6.75 -14.78
C LYS A 127 3.19 7.92 -14.49
N ASN A 128 4.35 7.96 -15.16
CA ASN A 128 5.33 9.04 -15.08
C ASN A 128 5.93 9.31 -16.47
N PRO A 129 5.80 10.52 -17.06
CA PRO A 129 4.98 11.61 -16.55
C PRO A 129 3.49 11.29 -16.62
N GLY A 130 2.71 11.84 -15.67
CA GLY A 130 1.26 11.78 -15.68
C GLY A 130 0.65 12.83 -16.63
N ASP A 131 -0.67 12.82 -16.77
CA ASP A 131 -1.42 13.79 -17.59
C ASP A 131 -1.74 15.08 -16.82
N LEU A 132 -2.02 14.95 -15.52
CA LEU A 132 -2.44 16.05 -14.63
C LEU A 132 -1.37 16.40 -13.60
N ALA A 133 -0.53 15.44 -13.23
CA ALA A 133 0.52 15.57 -12.22
C ALA A 133 1.84 14.98 -12.73
N ALA A 134 2.94 15.23 -12.04
CA ALA A 134 4.23 14.64 -12.42
C ALA A 134 4.19 13.11 -12.31
N PHE A 135 3.52 12.59 -11.28
CA PHE A 135 3.26 11.17 -11.08
C PHE A 135 1.79 10.94 -10.78
N GLU A 136 1.20 9.96 -11.42
CA GLU A 136 -0.18 9.54 -11.21
C GLU A 136 -0.22 8.07 -10.87
N GLY A 137 -0.79 7.76 -9.71
CA GLY A 137 -1.07 6.40 -9.28
C GLY A 137 -2.51 6.01 -9.58
N PHE A 138 -2.74 4.77 -9.94
CA PHE A 138 -4.07 4.24 -10.22
C PHE A 138 -4.18 2.80 -9.73
N SER A 139 -5.31 2.46 -9.11
CA SER A 139 -5.75 1.10 -8.89
C SER A 139 -7.27 1.03 -8.84
N SER A 140 -7.83 -0.16 -9.01
CA SER A 140 -9.23 -0.41 -8.72
C SER A 140 -9.39 -1.70 -7.93
N PHE A 141 -10.34 -1.69 -7.01
CA PHE A 141 -10.65 -2.82 -6.14
C PHE A 141 -12.15 -2.86 -5.83
N LYS A 142 -12.62 -4.02 -5.46
CA LYS A 142 -14.03 -4.28 -5.18
C LYS A 142 -14.18 -5.03 -3.87
N ASP A 143 -15.28 -4.83 -3.19
CA ASP A 143 -15.56 -5.67 -2.03
C ASP A 143 -16.06 -7.05 -2.42
N LYS A 144 -16.06 -7.96 -1.46
CA LYS A 144 -16.44 -9.38 -1.68
C LYS A 144 -17.95 -9.61 -1.72
N LYS A 145 -18.74 -8.55 -1.52
CA LYS A 145 -20.21 -8.59 -1.52
C LYS A 145 -20.79 -9.57 -0.52
N THR A 146 -20.13 -9.75 0.61
CA THR A 146 -20.70 -10.48 1.75
C THR A 146 -21.83 -9.66 2.38
N LYS A 147 -22.57 -10.25 3.33
CA LYS A 147 -23.64 -9.48 4.02
C LYS A 147 -23.08 -8.37 4.93
N GLU A 148 -21.80 -8.41 5.25
CA GLU A 148 -21.10 -7.44 6.12
C GLU A 148 -20.41 -6.35 5.31
N ASP A 149 -20.26 -6.53 3.99
CA ASP A 149 -19.65 -5.56 3.10
C ASP A 149 -20.63 -4.46 2.65
N ALA A 150 -20.07 -3.33 2.27
CA ALA A 150 -20.83 -2.18 1.80
C ALA A 150 -21.47 -2.41 0.42
N GLY A 151 -20.92 -3.29 -0.41
CA GLY A 151 -21.37 -3.56 -1.78
C GLY A 151 -20.87 -2.49 -2.74
N VAL A 152 -19.57 -2.23 -2.75
CA VAL A 152 -18.96 -1.15 -3.54
C VAL A 152 -17.77 -1.64 -4.36
N ASP A 153 -17.61 -1.01 -5.52
CA ASP A 153 -16.36 -1.02 -6.28
C ASP A 153 -15.70 0.36 -6.11
N VAL A 154 -14.37 0.39 -6.07
CA VAL A 154 -13.60 1.61 -5.82
C VAL A 154 -12.53 1.78 -6.88
N ILE A 155 -12.43 3.01 -7.41
CA ILE A 155 -11.30 3.46 -8.22
C ILE A 155 -10.49 4.42 -7.37
N GLN A 156 -9.22 4.09 -7.14
CA GLN A 156 -8.26 4.92 -6.42
C GLN A 156 -7.32 5.62 -7.39
N LYS A 157 -7.20 6.93 -7.25
CA LYS A 157 -6.25 7.76 -8.00
C LYS A 157 -5.39 8.54 -7.03
N VAL A 158 -4.11 8.67 -7.34
CA VAL A 158 -3.13 9.38 -6.52
C VAL A 158 -2.35 10.34 -7.39
N TYR A 159 -2.14 11.57 -6.91
CA TYR A 159 -1.41 12.58 -7.67
C TYR A 159 -0.28 13.13 -6.81
N GLN A 160 0.93 13.14 -7.38
CA GLN A 160 2.10 13.81 -6.82
C GLN A 160 2.63 14.85 -7.80
N PHE A 161 2.84 16.06 -7.29
CA PHE A 161 3.42 17.17 -8.03
C PHE A 161 4.84 17.39 -7.55
N ASN A 162 5.75 17.78 -8.44
CA ASN A 162 7.17 18.00 -8.14
C ASN A 162 7.60 19.48 -8.25
N ASP A 163 6.69 20.40 -8.50
CA ASP A 163 6.96 21.83 -8.50
C ASP A 163 6.98 22.42 -7.08
N GLU A 164 7.61 23.59 -6.94
CA GLU A 164 7.97 24.18 -5.64
C GLU A 164 6.78 24.39 -4.70
N GLY A 165 5.60 24.68 -5.20
CA GLY A 165 4.41 24.94 -4.37
C GLY A 165 3.62 23.69 -3.99
N ARG A 166 3.91 22.51 -4.59
CA ARG A 166 3.07 21.30 -4.48
C ARG A 166 3.83 20.03 -4.13
N LYS A 167 5.11 20.12 -3.79
CA LYS A 167 5.95 18.95 -3.49
C LYS A 167 5.81 18.38 -2.08
N ASP A 168 5.04 19.03 -1.21
CA ASP A 168 4.89 18.66 0.21
C ASP A 168 3.51 18.05 0.53
N PHE A 169 2.73 17.67 -0.48
CA PHE A 169 1.48 16.95 -0.31
C PHE A 169 1.23 15.95 -1.44
N ILE A 170 0.29 15.06 -1.21
CA ILE A 170 -0.30 14.16 -2.20
C ILE A 170 -1.81 14.37 -2.23
N ILE A 171 -2.43 14.11 -3.37
CA ILE A 171 -3.88 14.10 -3.50
C ILE A 171 -4.35 12.67 -3.69
N LEU A 172 -5.27 12.24 -2.83
CA LEU A 172 -5.99 10.98 -2.95
C LEU A 172 -7.39 11.28 -3.49
N SER A 173 -7.80 10.56 -4.52
CA SER A 173 -9.14 10.64 -5.09
C SER A 173 -9.73 9.23 -5.17
N TYR A 174 -10.96 9.10 -4.70
CA TYR A 174 -11.69 7.83 -4.72
C TYR A 174 -13.02 8.01 -5.43
N ASP A 175 -13.24 7.25 -6.50
CA ASP A 175 -14.56 7.09 -7.10
C ASP A 175 -15.19 5.83 -6.50
N ILE A 176 -16.28 5.99 -5.75
CA ILE A 176 -16.96 4.89 -5.05
C ILE A 176 -18.25 4.59 -5.79
N ILE A 177 -18.37 3.38 -6.30
CA ILE A 177 -19.44 2.92 -7.18
C ILE A 177 -20.28 1.90 -6.42
N ASN A 178 -21.58 2.13 -6.32
CA ASN A 178 -22.50 1.12 -5.80
C ASN A 178 -22.55 -0.07 -6.76
N SER A 179 -22.04 -1.22 -6.34
CA SER A 179 -22.04 -2.46 -7.09
C SER A 179 -22.99 -3.52 -6.49
N SER A 180 -23.78 -3.13 -5.49
CA SER A 180 -24.83 -3.99 -4.93
C SER A 180 -26.09 -4.00 -5.81
N GLU A 181 -26.92 -5.03 -5.68
CA GLU A 181 -28.19 -5.16 -6.41
C GLU A 181 -29.27 -4.18 -5.94
N SER A 182 -29.06 -3.49 -4.82
CA SER A 182 -30.03 -2.58 -4.20
C SER A 182 -29.54 -1.13 -4.22
N ASN A 183 -30.50 -0.21 -4.28
CA ASN A 183 -30.21 1.20 -4.07
C ASN A 183 -29.61 1.42 -2.68
N THR A 184 -28.75 2.40 -2.57
CA THR A 184 -28.13 2.81 -1.31
C THR A 184 -28.62 4.20 -0.97
N ASP A 185 -29.32 4.34 0.17
CA ASP A 185 -29.86 5.61 0.61
C ASP A 185 -28.78 6.47 1.30
N SER A 186 -27.79 5.82 1.90
CA SER A 186 -26.68 6.49 2.58
C SER A 186 -25.39 5.72 2.43
N ILE A 187 -24.30 6.45 2.25
CA ILE A 187 -22.93 5.92 2.23
C ILE A 187 -22.05 6.82 3.10
N TYR A 188 -21.23 6.21 3.91
CA TYR A 188 -20.24 6.87 4.74
C TYR A 188 -18.87 6.49 4.25
N VAL A 189 -18.01 7.49 4.04
CA VAL A 189 -16.64 7.30 3.55
C VAL A 189 -15.70 7.95 4.52
N GLY A 190 -14.65 7.24 4.89
CA GLY A 190 -13.61 7.72 5.79
C GLY A 190 -12.24 7.22 5.40
N LEU A 191 -11.22 7.89 5.90
CA LEU A 191 -9.84 7.43 5.87
C LEU A 191 -9.38 7.20 7.31
N PHE A 192 -8.81 6.05 7.54
CA PHE A 192 -8.14 5.71 8.78
C PHE A 192 -6.64 5.89 8.60
N PHE A 193 -5.99 6.54 9.55
CA PHE A 193 -4.54 6.70 9.60
C PHE A 193 -4.06 6.45 11.02
N ASP A 194 -3.10 5.55 11.17
CA ASP A 194 -2.38 5.29 12.41
C ASP A 194 -0.95 5.85 12.28
N TRP A 195 -0.78 7.09 12.71
CA TRP A 195 0.47 7.83 12.58
C TRP A 195 1.46 7.43 13.67
N ASP A 196 2.70 7.12 13.26
CA ASP A 196 3.86 6.88 14.12
C ASP A 196 4.87 8.02 14.01
N ILE A 197 4.53 9.19 14.53
CA ILE A 197 5.38 10.39 14.46
C ILE A 197 6.30 10.46 15.67
N GLY A 198 7.62 10.54 15.43
CA GLY A 198 8.63 10.65 16.48
C GLY A 198 9.20 9.31 16.96
N PRO A 199 9.90 9.28 18.09
CA PRO A 199 10.61 8.09 18.55
C PRO A 199 9.72 7.00 19.13
N SER A 200 8.42 7.27 19.34
CA SER A 200 7.44 6.30 19.85
C SER A 200 6.03 6.71 19.47
N GLY A 201 5.31 5.88 18.75
CA GLY A 201 3.90 6.06 18.40
C GLY A 201 2.95 6.17 19.61
N LEU A 202 3.38 5.71 20.80
CA LEU A 202 2.59 5.74 22.03
C LEU A 202 2.19 7.15 22.51
N TYR A 203 2.84 8.19 22.01
CA TYR A 203 2.57 9.59 22.40
C TYR A 203 1.90 10.40 21.28
N ASN A 204 1.49 9.75 20.21
CA ASN A 204 0.79 10.42 19.12
C ASN A 204 -0.67 10.68 19.51
N PHE A 205 -1.11 11.90 19.34
CA PHE A 205 -2.51 12.28 19.50
C PHE A 205 -2.88 13.37 18.50
N VAL A 206 -4.15 13.38 18.12
CA VAL A 206 -4.71 14.41 17.25
C VAL A 206 -5.39 15.46 18.12
N ASN A 207 -5.02 16.72 17.96
CA ASN A 207 -5.69 17.85 18.57
C ASN A 207 -6.54 18.55 17.50
N PHE A 208 -7.81 18.80 17.81
CA PHE A 208 -8.71 19.60 16.98
C PHE A 208 -8.81 20.99 17.58
N ASP A 209 -8.29 21.97 16.89
CA ASP A 209 -8.50 23.37 17.24
C ASP A 209 -9.87 23.77 16.67
N MET A 210 -10.86 23.92 17.55
CA MET A 210 -12.18 24.42 17.19
C MET A 210 -12.20 25.94 17.32
N THR A 211 -11.61 26.62 16.33
CA THR A 211 -11.74 28.09 16.17
C THR A 211 -12.94 28.43 15.31
#